data_d9c9a78d35a78fa64b2bbae75333a6f4
#
_entry.id   d9c9a78d35a78fa64b2bbae75333a6f4
#
_cell.length_a   1.000
_cell.length_b   1.000
_cell.length_c   1.000
_cell.angle_alpha   90.00
_cell.angle_beta   90.00
_cell.angle_gamma   90.00
#
_symmetry.space_group_name_H-M   'P 1'
#
loop_
_entity.id
_entity.type
_entity.pdbx_description
1 polymer ?
#
loop_
_entity_poly.entity_id
_entity_poly.type
_entity_poly.pdbx_seq_one_letter_code
_entity_poly.pdbx_strand_id
1 'polypeptide(L)'
;RQIDLLVKQQGLAKDYQSSKRQIEFISIWQTIVDVNDQKKETMIENAMSNFINHFSLDCALIIDLHAKEPQVLYNDTECDMTDEVIKGICDIMIDYPEGFATSKLGEDFYEHENIISYFGVDDVCSFAAVPFIKNDALSSVLIAYVRMKDNWHGSIERYMLNEDDLSIFKLLFRELEYSIARIEANEKANEMNRRLKQAAVTDMLTGIYNRAGMYQEIEKLEKRISVTSGGMDVGLMFIDL
;
A
#
# COMPACT_ATOMS: atom_id res chain seq x y z
N ARG A 1 16.23 30.03 36.72
CA ARG A 1 16.32 28.60 37.16
C ARG A 1 14.95 27.90 37.18
N GLN A 2 13.90 28.47 37.84
CA GLN A 2 12.56 27.85 37.85
C GLN A 2 11.88 27.88 36.47
N ILE A 3 12.01 28.97 35.72
CA ILE A 3 11.45 29.11 34.36
C ILE A 3 12.15 28.15 33.40
N ASP A 4 13.47 27.99 33.47
CA ASP A 4 14.24 27.05 32.65
C ASP A 4 13.83 25.59 32.91
N LEU A 5 13.51 25.27 34.18
CA LEU A 5 13.04 23.94 34.56
C LEU A 5 11.63 23.66 34.01
N LEU A 6 10.74 24.64 34.07
CA LEU A 6 9.37 24.57 33.51
C LEU A 6 9.39 24.42 31.99
N VAL A 7 10.22 25.18 31.27
CA VAL A 7 10.40 25.09 29.81
C VAL A 7 10.93 23.71 29.44
N LYS A 8 11.94 23.20 30.15
CA LYS A 8 12.44 21.82 29.95
C LYS A 8 11.38 20.76 30.24
N GLN A 9 10.58 20.89 31.28
CA GLN A 9 9.50 19.94 31.56
C GLN A 9 8.41 19.98 30.52
N GLN A 10 8.05 21.17 30.01
CA GLN A 10 7.07 21.29 28.90
C GLN A 10 7.61 20.72 27.61
N GLY A 11 8.91 20.91 27.28
CA GLY A 11 9.57 20.28 26.14
C GLY A 11 9.52 18.76 26.23
N LEU A 12 9.97 18.18 27.34
CA LEU A 12 9.93 16.73 27.56
C LEU A 12 8.52 16.14 27.52
N ALA A 13 7.52 16.86 28.03
CA ALA A 13 6.13 16.42 27.97
C ALA A 13 5.58 16.44 26.54
N LYS A 14 5.96 17.45 25.72
CA LYS A 14 5.59 17.56 24.31
C LYS A 14 6.23 16.43 23.49
N ASP A 15 7.52 16.17 23.71
CA ASP A 15 8.27 15.10 23.04
C ASP A 15 7.70 13.72 23.40
N TYR A 16 7.36 13.49 24.68
CA TYR A 16 6.72 12.26 25.11
C TYR A 16 5.34 12.04 24.45
N GLN A 17 4.52 13.09 24.37
CA GLN A 17 3.22 13.00 23.70
C GLN A 17 3.34 12.76 22.20
N SER A 18 4.32 13.39 21.56
CA SER A 18 4.60 13.16 20.13
C SER A 18 5.02 11.71 19.91
N SER A 19 5.98 11.21 20.65
CA SER A 19 6.45 9.81 20.55
C SER A 19 5.33 8.80 20.84
N LYS A 20 4.46 9.08 21.81
CA LYS A 20 3.30 8.23 22.09
C LYS A 20 2.33 8.15 20.93
N ARG A 21 2.01 9.29 20.30
CA ARG A 21 1.13 9.34 19.12
C ARG A 21 1.72 8.58 17.95
N GLN A 22 3.02 8.68 17.72
CA GLN A 22 3.71 7.92 16.66
C GLN A 22 3.64 6.42 16.91
N ILE A 23 3.86 5.96 18.13
CA ILE A 23 3.74 4.54 18.50
C ILE A 23 2.31 4.03 18.30
N GLU A 24 1.31 4.80 18.75
CA GLU A 24 -0.10 4.46 18.55
C GLU A 24 -0.44 4.37 17.07
N PHE A 25 0.05 5.30 16.25
CA PHE A 25 -0.16 5.28 14.80
C PHE A 25 0.49 4.06 14.13
N ILE A 26 1.75 3.74 14.46
CA ILE A 26 2.43 2.55 13.93
C ILE A 26 1.64 1.28 14.27
N SER A 27 1.08 1.19 15.48
CA SER A 27 0.25 0.05 15.87
C SER A 27 -1.04 -0.05 15.03
N ILE A 28 -1.70 1.08 14.77
CA ILE A 28 -2.89 1.14 13.90
C ILE A 28 -2.50 0.75 12.48
N TRP A 29 -1.41 1.29 11.95
CA TRP A 29 -0.88 0.97 10.63
C TRP A 29 -0.65 -0.52 10.46
N GLN A 30 0.06 -1.15 11.40
CA GLN A 30 0.28 -2.60 11.40
C GLN A 30 -1.02 -3.39 11.38
N THR A 31 -2.03 -2.94 12.13
CA THR A 31 -3.35 -3.58 12.12
C THR A 31 -4.00 -3.50 10.74
N ILE A 32 -3.83 -2.40 10.01
CA ILE A 32 -4.39 -2.22 8.67
C ILE A 32 -3.68 -3.09 7.64
N VAL A 33 -2.35 -3.11 7.67
CA VAL A 33 -1.54 -3.83 6.67
C VAL A 33 -1.42 -5.33 6.93
N ASP A 34 -1.73 -5.81 8.13
CA ASP A 34 -1.63 -7.23 8.52
C ASP A 34 -2.92 -8.05 8.31
N VAL A 35 -3.98 -7.45 7.80
CA VAL A 35 -5.24 -8.17 7.54
C VAL A 35 -5.06 -9.19 6.42
N ASN A 36 -5.23 -10.50 6.75
CA ASN A 36 -4.92 -11.59 5.82
C ASN A 36 -5.94 -11.83 4.70
N ASP A 37 -7.18 -11.36 4.84
CA ASP A 37 -8.29 -11.61 3.89
C ASP A 37 -8.75 -10.34 3.15
N GLN A 38 -7.97 -9.28 3.19
CA GLN A 38 -8.29 -8.00 2.54
C GLN A 38 -7.76 -7.98 1.10
N LYS A 39 -8.53 -7.37 0.20
CA LYS A 39 -8.04 -7.08 -1.16
C LYS A 39 -6.94 -6.03 -1.11
N LYS A 40 -5.96 -6.17 -2.01
CA LYS A 40 -4.80 -5.26 -2.11
C LYS A 40 -5.24 -3.80 -2.19
N GLU A 41 -6.18 -3.48 -3.07
CA GLU A 41 -6.67 -2.12 -3.29
C GLU A 41 -7.28 -1.53 -2.01
N THR A 42 -8.14 -2.28 -1.33
CA THR A 42 -8.80 -1.83 -0.10
C THR A 42 -7.78 -1.62 1.04
N MET A 43 -6.76 -2.46 1.12
CA MET A 43 -5.67 -2.29 2.09
C MET A 43 -4.91 -0.99 1.82
N ILE A 44 -4.53 -0.73 0.58
CA ILE A 44 -3.80 0.48 0.19
C ILE A 44 -4.64 1.72 0.48
N GLU A 45 -5.92 1.74 0.08
CA GLU A 45 -6.84 2.85 0.35
C GLU A 45 -6.96 3.15 1.85
N ASN A 46 -7.17 2.13 2.67
CA ASN A 46 -7.28 2.29 4.12
C ASN A 46 -5.96 2.77 4.76
N ALA A 47 -4.84 2.21 4.34
CA ALA A 47 -3.52 2.62 4.81
C ALA A 47 -3.24 4.08 4.45
N MET A 48 -3.44 4.45 3.20
CA MET A 48 -3.17 5.81 2.72
C MET A 48 -4.11 6.85 3.31
N SER A 49 -5.40 6.55 3.47
CA SER A 49 -6.34 7.44 4.18
C SER A 49 -5.90 7.71 5.62
N ASN A 50 -5.46 6.68 6.35
CA ASN A 50 -4.95 6.85 7.71
C ASN A 50 -3.64 7.63 7.73
N PHE A 51 -2.73 7.38 6.77
CA PHE A 51 -1.47 8.09 6.61
C PHE A 51 -1.69 9.59 6.39
N ILE A 52 -2.49 9.94 5.39
CA ILE A 52 -2.83 11.32 5.05
C ILE A 52 -3.44 12.05 6.27
N ASN A 53 -4.41 11.43 6.94
CA ASN A 53 -5.06 12.03 8.09
C ASN A 53 -4.11 12.22 9.29
N HIS A 54 -3.25 11.22 9.56
CA HIS A 54 -2.34 11.29 10.71
C HIS A 54 -1.29 12.38 10.56
N PHE A 55 -0.68 12.47 9.38
CA PHE A 55 0.36 13.46 9.08
C PHE A 55 -0.21 14.79 8.56
N SER A 56 -1.55 14.92 8.48
CA SER A 56 -2.23 16.12 7.98
C SER A 56 -1.73 16.53 6.58
N LEU A 57 -1.52 15.53 5.73
CA LEU A 57 -1.14 15.73 4.34
C LEU A 57 -2.33 16.19 3.52
N ASP A 58 -2.08 16.91 2.45
CA ASP A 58 -3.13 17.26 1.48
C ASP A 58 -3.21 16.24 0.36
N CYS A 59 -2.09 15.61 -0.01
CA CYS A 59 -2.05 14.64 -1.09
C CYS A 59 -0.97 13.58 -0.88
N ALA A 60 -1.21 12.40 -1.45
CA ALA A 60 -0.22 11.33 -1.56
C ALA A 60 -0.36 10.55 -2.87
N LEU A 61 0.73 9.94 -3.30
CA LEU A 61 0.85 9.15 -4.52
C LEU A 61 1.74 7.94 -4.26
N ILE A 62 1.35 6.76 -4.77
CA ILE A 62 2.21 5.57 -4.81
C ILE A 62 2.32 5.09 -6.26
N ILE A 63 3.55 4.98 -6.75
CA ILE A 63 3.89 4.42 -8.06
C ILE A 63 4.60 3.09 -7.84
N ASP A 64 4.12 2.02 -8.45
CA ASP A 64 4.74 0.69 -8.49
C ASP A 64 5.44 0.47 -9.83
N LEU A 65 6.69 0.03 -9.77
CA LEU A 65 7.56 -0.23 -10.91
C LEU A 65 7.89 -1.71 -11.10
N HIS A 66 7.25 -2.61 -10.33
CA HIS A 66 7.50 -4.05 -10.42
C HIS A 66 6.93 -4.69 -11.69
N ALA A 67 5.91 -4.08 -12.27
CA ALA A 67 5.31 -4.54 -13.52
C ALA A 67 6.15 -4.12 -14.73
N LYS A 68 5.85 -4.68 -15.91
CA LYS A 68 6.51 -4.26 -17.16
C LYS A 68 6.27 -2.79 -17.51
N GLU A 69 5.14 -2.28 -17.06
CA GLU A 69 4.75 -0.87 -17.17
C GLU A 69 4.48 -0.35 -15.76
N PRO A 70 4.92 0.87 -15.41
CA PRO A 70 4.63 1.49 -14.12
C PRO A 70 3.13 1.53 -13.85
N GLN A 71 2.72 1.29 -12.61
CA GLN A 71 1.34 1.33 -12.19
C GLN A 71 1.16 2.31 -11.04
N VAL A 72 0.13 3.13 -11.11
CA VAL A 72 -0.28 3.97 -10.00
C VAL A 72 -1.15 3.14 -9.07
N LEU A 73 -0.64 2.85 -7.87
CA LEU A 73 -1.36 2.08 -6.85
C LEU A 73 -2.29 2.95 -6.01
N TYR A 74 -1.93 4.20 -5.81
CA TYR A 74 -2.72 5.19 -5.10
C TYR A 74 -2.42 6.59 -5.66
N ASN A 75 -3.45 7.38 -5.90
CA ASN A 75 -3.32 8.76 -6.34
C ASN A 75 -4.45 9.62 -5.74
N ASP A 76 -4.09 10.50 -4.83
CA ASP A 76 -4.97 11.52 -4.25
C ASP A 76 -4.47 12.92 -4.66
N THR A 77 -3.72 13.00 -5.75
CA THR A 77 -3.27 14.26 -6.33
C THR A 77 -4.22 14.72 -7.44
N GLU A 78 -4.20 16.01 -7.74
CA GLU A 78 -4.95 16.58 -8.86
C GLU A 78 -4.21 16.40 -10.21
N CYS A 79 -3.02 15.78 -10.18
CA CYS A 79 -2.17 15.61 -11.34
C CYS A 79 -2.53 14.36 -12.14
N ASP A 80 -2.62 14.51 -13.46
CA ASP A 80 -2.73 13.37 -14.36
C ASP A 80 -1.40 12.62 -14.45
N MET A 81 -1.39 11.37 -13.98
CA MET A 81 -0.21 10.50 -13.99
C MET A 81 0.01 9.92 -15.39
N THR A 82 0.50 10.74 -16.30
CA THR A 82 0.91 10.28 -17.63
C THR A 82 2.23 9.50 -17.53
N ASP A 83 2.52 8.67 -18.52
CA ASP A 83 3.78 7.90 -18.59
C ASP A 83 5.02 8.82 -18.54
N GLU A 84 4.93 10.02 -19.09
CA GLU A 84 5.99 11.01 -19.06
C GLU A 84 6.23 11.57 -17.65
N VAL A 85 5.17 11.86 -16.91
CA VAL A 85 5.22 12.32 -15.51
C VAL A 85 5.80 11.21 -14.61
N ILE A 86 5.29 10.00 -14.72
CA ILE A 86 5.77 8.85 -13.95
C ILE A 86 7.26 8.61 -14.22
N LYS A 87 7.67 8.61 -15.48
CA LYS A 87 9.06 8.44 -15.85
C LYS A 87 9.94 9.56 -15.31
N GLY A 88 9.50 10.81 -15.41
CA GLY A 88 10.24 11.96 -14.88
C GLY A 88 10.46 11.87 -13.37
N ILE A 89 9.43 11.47 -12.60
CA ILE A 89 9.53 11.23 -11.16
C ILE A 89 10.54 10.12 -10.87
N CYS A 90 10.45 9.00 -11.59
CA CYS A 90 11.36 7.87 -11.39
C CYS A 90 12.81 8.20 -11.71
N ASP A 91 13.04 8.92 -12.80
CA ASP A 91 14.41 9.35 -13.20
C ASP A 91 15.05 10.24 -12.12
N ILE A 92 14.28 11.15 -11.52
CA ILE A 92 14.77 11.97 -10.39
C ILE A 92 15.03 11.10 -9.16
N MET A 93 14.13 10.17 -8.82
CA MET A 93 14.25 9.36 -7.61
C MET A 93 15.45 8.39 -7.61
N ILE A 94 16.02 8.09 -8.79
CA ILE A 94 17.27 7.31 -8.89
C ILE A 94 18.45 8.07 -8.25
N ASP A 95 18.46 9.40 -8.35
CA ASP A 95 19.49 10.25 -7.76
C ASP A 95 19.31 10.43 -6.24
N TYR A 96 18.14 10.10 -5.70
CA TYR A 96 17.82 10.21 -4.27
C TYR A 96 17.44 8.85 -3.66
N PRO A 97 18.35 7.87 -3.56
CA PRO A 97 18.06 6.54 -3.06
C PRO A 97 17.60 6.50 -1.60
N GLU A 98 17.95 7.52 -0.83
CA GLU A 98 17.51 7.69 0.56
C GLU A 98 16.18 8.46 0.67
N GLY A 99 15.65 8.94 -0.46
CA GLY A 99 14.52 9.86 -0.43
C GLY A 99 14.87 11.21 0.18
N PHE A 100 13.92 12.09 0.25
CA PHE A 100 14.08 13.41 0.87
C PHE A 100 12.76 13.94 1.41
N ALA A 101 12.84 14.84 2.39
CA ALA A 101 11.74 15.67 2.85
C ALA A 101 12.20 17.12 2.88
N THR A 102 11.38 18.02 2.33
CA THR A 102 11.74 19.43 2.24
C THR A 102 10.53 20.33 2.48
N SER A 103 10.77 21.59 2.81
CA SER A 103 9.73 22.59 3.01
C SER A 103 10.16 23.95 2.51
N LYS A 104 9.23 24.83 2.14
CA LYS A 104 9.50 26.20 1.65
C LYS A 104 10.32 27.07 2.61
N LEU A 105 10.41 26.69 3.89
CA LEU A 105 11.28 27.35 4.86
C LEU A 105 12.67 26.74 4.92
N GLY A 106 12.92 25.58 4.26
CA GLY A 106 14.24 24.96 4.12
C GLY A 106 14.98 25.51 2.92
N GLU A 107 16.31 25.56 3.01
CA GLU A 107 17.18 26.03 1.90
C GLU A 107 17.10 25.07 0.70
N ASP A 108 16.81 23.80 0.95
CA ASP A 108 16.82 22.68 -0.02
C ASP A 108 15.52 22.56 -0.81
N PHE A 109 14.47 23.32 -0.48
CA PHE A 109 13.19 23.23 -1.20
C PHE A 109 13.34 23.48 -2.70
N TYR A 110 14.13 24.46 -3.05
CA TYR A 110 14.38 24.86 -4.45
C TYR A 110 15.25 23.84 -5.21
N GLU A 111 16.05 23.04 -4.51
CA GLU A 111 16.83 21.95 -5.14
C GLU A 111 15.92 20.83 -5.66
N HIS A 112 14.72 20.68 -5.08
CA HIS A 112 13.73 19.67 -5.45
C HIS A 112 12.56 20.22 -6.28
N GLU A 113 12.64 21.46 -6.76
CA GLU A 113 11.56 22.09 -7.54
C GLU A 113 11.21 21.29 -8.80
N ASN A 114 12.17 20.60 -9.39
CA ASN A 114 11.96 19.76 -10.56
C ASN A 114 10.91 18.67 -10.35
N ILE A 115 10.95 17.96 -9.20
CA ILE A 115 9.98 16.91 -8.92
C ILE A 115 8.63 17.52 -8.53
N ILE A 116 8.64 18.63 -7.78
CA ILE A 116 7.42 19.34 -7.37
C ILE A 116 6.67 19.90 -8.57
N SER A 117 7.38 20.36 -9.60
CA SER A 117 6.79 20.94 -10.83
C SER A 117 5.93 19.95 -11.61
N TYR A 118 6.17 18.64 -11.49
CA TYR A 118 5.32 17.62 -12.13
C TYR A 118 3.88 17.61 -11.60
N PHE A 119 3.64 18.11 -10.40
CA PHE A 119 2.30 18.15 -9.81
C PHE A 119 1.49 19.38 -10.23
N GLY A 120 2.10 20.34 -10.92
CA GLY A 120 1.41 21.51 -11.48
C GLY A 120 0.73 22.41 -10.43
N VAL A 121 1.18 22.32 -9.15
CA VAL A 121 0.62 23.07 -8.02
C VAL A 121 1.66 24.03 -7.46
N ASP A 122 1.35 25.33 -7.50
CA ASP A 122 2.25 26.39 -7.04
C ASP A 122 2.24 26.60 -5.51
N ASP A 123 1.28 25.99 -4.84
CA ASP A 123 1.00 26.15 -3.42
C ASP A 123 1.55 25.04 -2.51
N VAL A 124 2.36 24.12 -3.03
CA VAL A 124 3.07 23.14 -2.21
C VAL A 124 4.00 23.86 -1.24
N CYS A 125 3.83 23.60 0.05
CA CYS A 125 4.68 24.20 1.10
C CYS A 125 5.63 23.20 1.76
N SER A 126 5.34 21.91 1.66
CA SER A 126 6.20 20.84 2.14
C SER A 126 5.99 19.57 1.32
N PHE A 127 7.06 18.83 1.09
CA PHE A 127 7.08 17.71 0.18
C PHE A 127 8.00 16.61 0.72
N ALA A 128 7.60 15.36 0.54
CA ALA A 128 8.44 14.19 0.83
C ALA A 128 8.33 13.17 -0.29
N ALA A 129 9.45 12.58 -0.65
CA ALA A 129 9.53 11.49 -1.61
C ALA A 129 10.35 10.34 -1.01
N VAL A 130 9.78 9.15 -1.01
CA VAL A 130 10.36 7.95 -0.42
C VAL A 130 10.46 6.86 -1.47
N PRO A 131 11.67 6.50 -1.92
CA PRO A 131 11.87 5.35 -2.79
C PRO A 131 11.86 4.05 -1.98
N PHE A 132 11.30 3.01 -2.57
CA PHE A 132 11.50 1.65 -2.12
C PHE A 132 12.44 0.92 -3.08
N ILE A 133 13.61 0.54 -2.58
CA ILE A 133 14.64 -0.12 -3.37
C ILE A 133 14.65 -1.61 -3.03
N LYS A 134 14.61 -2.45 -4.06
CA LYS A 134 14.66 -3.90 -3.94
C LYS A 134 15.66 -4.46 -4.95
N ASN A 135 16.60 -5.28 -4.48
CA ASN A 135 17.66 -5.85 -5.32
C ASN A 135 18.44 -4.78 -6.11
N ASP A 136 18.80 -3.68 -5.45
CA ASP A 136 19.52 -2.52 -6.00
C ASP A 136 18.80 -1.80 -7.15
N ALA A 137 17.49 -2.00 -7.27
CA ALA A 137 16.65 -1.30 -8.25
C ALA A 137 15.49 -0.57 -7.57
N LEU A 138 15.11 0.57 -8.11
CA LEU A 138 13.93 1.31 -7.70
C LEU A 138 12.68 0.47 -8.02
N SER A 139 11.95 0.10 -7.00
CA SER A 139 10.78 -0.78 -7.09
C SER A 139 9.46 -0.04 -7.02
N SER A 140 9.41 0.99 -6.17
CA SER A 140 8.23 1.85 -6.03
C SER A 140 8.61 3.18 -5.38
N VAL A 141 7.72 4.15 -5.47
CA VAL A 141 7.91 5.50 -4.92
C VAL A 141 6.64 5.91 -4.20
N LEU A 142 6.79 6.39 -2.95
CA LEU A 142 5.76 7.12 -2.22
C LEU A 142 6.07 8.60 -2.28
N ILE A 143 5.10 9.41 -2.66
CA ILE A 143 5.17 10.86 -2.64
C ILE A 143 4.06 11.37 -1.73
N ALA A 144 4.37 12.38 -0.92
CA ALA A 144 3.40 13.05 -0.07
C ALA A 144 3.72 14.54 0.00
N TYR A 145 2.70 15.40 -0.01
CA TYR A 145 2.91 16.84 0.13
C TYR A 145 1.79 17.54 0.88
N VAL A 146 2.11 18.73 1.36
CA VAL A 146 1.22 19.65 2.05
C VAL A 146 1.12 20.95 1.25
N ARG A 147 -0.10 21.47 1.10
CA ARG A 147 -0.40 22.71 0.37
C ARG A 147 -0.62 23.87 1.32
N MET A 148 -0.22 25.06 0.93
CA MET A 148 -0.52 26.29 1.64
C MET A 148 -1.95 26.73 1.31
N LYS A 149 -2.81 26.80 2.33
CA LYS A 149 -4.21 27.27 2.15
C LYS A 149 -4.31 28.76 2.43
N ASP A 150 -5.06 29.50 1.60
CA ASP A 150 -5.22 30.97 1.65
C ASP A 150 -5.72 31.52 3.00
N ASN A 151 -6.41 30.71 3.81
CA ASN A 151 -6.99 31.10 5.09
C ASN A 151 -6.21 30.56 6.31
N TRP A 152 -4.93 30.36 6.14
CA TRP A 152 -4.14 29.71 7.15
C TRP A 152 -3.74 30.68 8.29
N HIS A 153 -4.29 30.46 9.49
CA HIS A 153 -4.02 31.24 10.70
C HIS A 153 -3.26 30.43 11.78
N GLY A 154 -2.71 29.29 11.42
CA GLY A 154 -1.98 28.41 12.35
C GLY A 154 -0.45 28.60 12.33
N SER A 155 0.27 27.95 13.22
CA SER A 155 1.74 27.97 13.19
C SER A 155 2.26 27.09 12.03
N ILE A 156 3.11 27.68 11.20
CA ILE A 156 3.74 27.06 10.01
C ILE A 156 4.43 25.74 10.37
N GLU A 157 5.03 25.65 11.56
CA GLU A 157 5.75 24.47 12.05
C GLU A 157 4.91 23.17 12.08
N ARG A 158 3.58 23.26 12.02
CA ARG A 158 2.70 22.09 12.09
C ARG A 158 2.61 21.32 10.77
N TYR A 159 3.03 21.90 9.66
CA TYR A 159 2.87 21.38 8.30
C TYR A 159 4.19 21.20 7.57
N MET A 160 5.30 21.18 8.31
CA MET A 160 6.62 21.02 7.73
C MET A 160 7.08 19.59 7.90
N LEU A 161 7.13 18.88 6.78
CA LEU A 161 7.81 17.58 6.72
C LEU A 161 9.30 17.77 6.90
N ASN A 162 9.92 16.88 7.66
CA ASN A 162 11.34 16.92 8.02
C ASN A 162 11.95 15.51 7.98
N GLU A 163 13.24 15.41 8.31
CA GLU A 163 13.98 14.13 8.31
C GLU A 163 13.41 13.07 9.27
N ASP A 164 12.81 13.49 10.37
CA ASP A 164 12.16 12.56 11.31
C ASP A 164 10.90 11.95 10.69
N ASP A 165 10.09 12.77 10.00
CA ASP A 165 8.93 12.32 9.24
C ASP A 165 9.34 11.41 8.11
N LEU A 166 10.41 11.76 7.36
CA LEU A 166 10.97 10.93 6.30
C LEU A 166 11.34 9.53 6.80
N SER A 167 11.96 9.46 7.97
CA SER A 167 12.34 8.18 8.60
C SER A 167 11.13 7.31 8.91
N ILE A 168 10.04 7.92 9.39
CA ILE A 168 8.78 7.24 9.66
C ILE A 168 8.12 6.82 8.35
N PHE A 169 8.07 7.68 7.34
CA PHE A 169 7.49 7.37 6.03
C PHE A 169 8.21 6.19 5.37
N LYS A 170 9.54 6.13 5.45
CA LYS A 170 10.33 4.98 4.99
C LYS A 170 9.92 3.68 5.68
N LEU A 171 9.73 3.72 7.01
CA LEU A 171 9.29 2.56 7.77
C LEU A 171 7.89 2.09 7.34
N LEU A 172 6.94 3.01 7.31
CA LEU A 172 5.55 2.72 6.97
C LEU A 172 5.41 2.22 5.53
N PHE A 173 6.09 2.87 4.59
CA PHE A 173 6.07 2.48 3.19
C PHE A 173 6.68 1.10 2.98
N ARG A 174 7.78 0.80 3.65
CA ARG A 174 8.38 -0.54 3.63
C ARG A 174 7.43 -1.62 4.15
N GLU A 175 6.72 -1.38 5.24
CA GLU A 175 5.72 -2.31 5.78
C GLU A 175 4.56 -2.52 4.79
N LEU A 176 4.11 -1.45 4.15
CA LEU A 176 3.07 -1.51 3.12
C LEU A 176 3.52 -2.36 1.92
N GLU A 177 4.72 -2.13 1.41
CA GLU A 177 5.31 -2.88 0.29
C GLU A 177 5.44 -4.38 0.61
N TYR A 178 5.88 -4.74 1.83
CA TYR A 178 5.93 -6.13 2.24
C TYR A 178 4.55 -6.77 2.33
N SER A 179 3.55 -6.02 2.77
CA SER A 179 2.18 -6.51 2.84
C SER A 179 1.55 -6.69 1.46
N ILE A 180 1.81 -5.78 0.52
CA ILE A 180 1.44 -5.92 -0.89
C ILE A 180 2.06 -7.19 -1.47
N ALA A 181 3.37 -7.37 -1.32
CA ALA A 181 4.07 -8.54 -1.83
C ALA A 181 3.55 -9.86 -1.22
N ARG A 182 3.16 -9.85 0.06
CA ARG A 182 2.56 -11.00 0.75
C ARG A 182 1.18 -11.34 0.17
N ILE A 183 0.33 -10.36 -0.06
CA ILE A 183 -1.00 -10.55 -0.67
C ILE A 183 -0.83 -11.16 -2.07
N GLU A 184 0.02 -10.59 -2.91
CA GLU A 184 0.26 -11.07 -4.27
C GLU A 184 0.84 -12.50 -4.29
N ALA A 185 1.73 -12.83 -3.36
CA ALA A 185 2.27 -14.18 -3.22
C ALA A 185 1.17 -15.18 -2.83
N ASN A 186 0.30 -14.81 -1.89
CA ASN A 186 -0.83 -15.64 -1.47
C ASN A 186 -1.84 -15.85 -2.59
N GLU A 187 -2.16 -14.82 -3.36
CA GLU A 187 -3.06 -14.93 -4.53
C GLU A 187 -2.49 -15.87 -5.58
N LYS A 188 -1.19 -15.75 -5.91
CA LYS A 188 -0.49 -16.65 -6.83
C LYS A 188 -0.49 -18.10 -6.33
N ALA A 189 -0.23 -18.30 -5.05
CA ALA A 189 -0.25 -19.63 -4.42
C ALA A 189 -1.65 -20.25 -4.45
N ASN A 190 -2.68 -19.47 -4.15
CA ASN A 190 -4.08 -19.91 -4.20
C ASN A 190 -4.52 -20.27 -5.63
N GLU A 191 -4.16 -19.46 -6.61
CA GLU A 191 -4.44 -19.75 -8.03
C GLU A 191 -3.72 -21.02 -8.49
N MET A 192 -2.44 -21.19 -8.11
CA MET A 192 -1.70 -22.41 -8.43
C MET A 192 -2.35 -23.63 -7.78
N ASN A 193 -2.72 -23.54 -6.51
CA ASN A 193 -3.42 -24.63 -5.80
C ASN A 193 -4.76 -24.97 -6.47
N ARG A 194 -5.50 -23.96 -6.91
CA ARG A 194 -6.75 -24.16 -7.66
C ARG A 194 -6.51 -24.92 -8.96
N ARG A 195 -5.49 -24.52 -9.74
CA ARG A 195 -5.11 -25.20 -10.98
C ARG A 195 -4.65 -26.65 -10.74
N LEU A 196 -3.84 -26.87 -9.71
CA LEU A 196 -3.40 -28.21 -9.34
C LEU A 196 -4.57 -29.11 -8.92
N LYS A 197 -5.50 -28.61 -8.11
CA LYS A 197 -6.72 -29.32 -7.73
C LYS A 197 -7.56 -29.66 -8.96
N GLN A 198 -7.72 -28.73 -9.89
CA GLN A 198 -8.48 -28.95 -11.11
C GLN A 198 -7.79 -29.99 -12.01
N ALA A 199 -6.47 -29.90 -12.21
CA ALA A 199 -5.72 -30.87 -13.00
C ALA A 199 -5.72 -32.28 -12.38
N ALA A 200 -5.80 -32.40 -11.04
CA ALA A 200 -5.89 -33.67 -10.35
C ALA A 200 -7.24 -34.38 -10.57
N VAL A 201 -8.30 -33.67 -10.90
CA VAL A 201 -9.67 -34.22 -11.00
C VAL A 201 -10.26 -34.17 -12.42
N THR A 202 -9.59 -33.51 -13.38
CA THR A 202 -10.04 -33.44 -14.77
C THR A 202 -9.08 -34.13 -15.73
N ASP A 203 -9.60 -34.64 -16.82
CA ASP A 203 -8.83 -35.15 -17.96
C ASP A 203 -8.40 -33.98 -18.85
N MET A 204 -7.11 -33.89 -19.15
CA MET A 204 -6.53 -32.75 -19.86
C MET A 204 -6.97 -32.62 -21.33
N LEU A 205 -7.41 -33.73 -21.93
CA LEU A 205 -7.82 -33.75 -23.36
C LEU A 205 -9.28 -33.37 -23.53
N THR A 206 -10.13 -33.89 -22.64
CA THR A 206 -11.58 -33.76 -22.76
C THR A 206 -12.18 -32.70 -21.86
N GLY A 207 -11.47 -32.27 -20.83
CA GLY A 207 -11.93 -31.29 -19.84
C GLY A 207 -13.00 -31.82 -18.89
N ILE A 208 -13.42 -33.12 -19.01
CA ILE A 208 -14.36 -33.76 -18.09
C ILE A 208 -13.61 -34.33 -16.87
N TYR A 209 -14.35 -34.77 -15.88
CA TYR A 209 -13.76 -35.45 -14.70
C TYR A 209 -12.99 -36.69 -15.13
N ASN A 210 -11.76 -36.82 -14.62
CA ASN A 210 -11.04 -38.09 -14.66
C ASN A 210 -11.60 -39.04 -13.59
N ARG A 211 -11.03 -40.22 -13.46
CA ARG A 211 -11.48 -41.24 -12.50
C ARG A 211 -11.51 -40.72 -11.05
N ALA A 212 -10.49 -39.92 -10.65
CA ALA A 212 -10.44 -39.35 -9.31
C ALA A 212 -11.53 -38.29 -9.08
N GLY A 213 -11.76 -37.43 -10.08
CA GLY A 213 -12.83 -36.42 -10.04
C GLY A 213 -14.22 -37.06 -9.99
N MET A 214 -14.45 -38.11 -10.74
CA MET A 214 -15.70 -38.87 -10.71
C MET A 214 -15.97 -39.41 -9.29
N TYR A 215 -15.00 -40.04 -8.64
CA TYR A 215 -15.19 -40.55 -7.29
C TYR A 215 -15.45 -39.45 -6.27
N GLN A 216 -14.78 -38.29 -6.38
CA GLN A 216 -15.05 -37.15 -5.52
C GLN A 216 -16.49 -36.61 -5.66
N GLU A 217 -16.99 -36.55 -6.90
CA GLU A 217 -18.39 -36.12 -7.12
C GLU A 217 -19.41 -37.12 -6.58
N ILE A 218 -19.15 -38.42 -6.73
CA ILE A 218 -20.00 -39.49 -6.13
C ILE A 218 -20.02 -39.32 -4.60
N GLU A 219 -18.87 -39.12 -3.95
CA GLU A 219 -18.83 -38.92 -2.49
C GLU A 219 -19.60 -37.66 -2.04
N LYS A 220 -19.51 -36.58 -2.81
CA LYS A 220 -20.30 -35.36 -2.53
C LYS A 220 -21.82 -35.63 -2.67
N LEU A 221 -22.21 -36.40 -3.69
CA LEU A 221 -23.61 -36.79 -3.88
C LEU A 221 -24.11 -37.66 -2.72
N GLU A 222 -23.33 -38.63 -2.28
CA GLU A 222 -23.67 -39.48 -1.12
C GLU A 222 -23.89 -38.64 0.15
N LYS A 223 -22.99 -37.69 0.43
CA LYS A 223 -23.13 -36.77 1.57
C LYS A 223 -24.41 -35.91 1.44
N ARG A 224 -24.74 -35.44 0.25
CA ARG A 224 -25.95 -34.64 0.00
C ARG A 224 -27.22 -35.48 0.22
N ILE A 225 -27.23 -36.70 -0.28
CA ILE A 225 -28.37 -37.64 -0.09
C ILE A 225 -28.61 -37.94 1.40
N SER A 226 -27.53 -38.18 2.15
CA SER A 226 -27.61 -38.50 3.59
C SER A 226 -28.17 -37.36 4.45
N VAL A 227 -28.06 -36.11 4.00
CA VAL A 227 -28.56 -34.93 4.74
C VAL A 227 -29.95 -34.51 4.32
N THR A 228 -30.46 -34.97 3.18
CA THR A 228 -31.76 -34.58 2.66
C THR A 228 -32.86 -35.47 3.20
N SER A 229 -33.71 -34.93 4.10
CA SER A 229 -34.76 -35.66 4.82
C SER A 229 -35.91 -36.25 3.95
N GLY A 230 -35.92 -35.92 2.62
CA GLY A 230 -36.96 -36.35 1.69
C GLY A 230 -36.53 -37.42 0.68
N GLY A 231 -35.30 -37.91 0.79
CA GLY A 231 -34.71 -38.75 -0.25
C GLY A 231 -34.35 -37.95 -1.52
N MET A 232 -33.43 -38.46 -2.29
CA MET A 232 -33.06 -37.93 -3.61
C MET A 232 -32.87 -39.11 -4.53
N ASP A 233 -33.58 -39.14 -5.67
CA ASP A 233 -33.37 -40.15 -6.70
C ASP A 233 -32.13 -39.74 -7.55
N VAL A 234 -31.19 -40.66 -7.71
CA VAL A 234 -30.00 -40.50 -8.50
C VAL A 234 -29.96 -41.50 -9.61
N GLY A 235 -29.84 -41.04 -10.85
CA GLY A 235 -29.65 -41.88 -12.01
C GLY A 235 -28.18 -41.93 -12.48
N LEU A 236 -27.69 -43.08 -12.83
CA LEU A 236 -26.35 -43.27 -13.40
C LEU A 236 -26.51 -43.76 -14.84
N MET A 237 -25.87 -43.09 -15.78
CA MET A 237 -25.86 -43.50 -17.21
C MET A 237 -24.41 -43.80 -17.62
N PHE A 238 -24.18 -44.98 -18.17
CA PHE A 238 -22.93 -45.34 -18.84
C PHE A 238 -23.12 -45.23 -20.35
N ILE A 239 -22.19 -44.52 -20.98
CA ILE A 239 -22.14 -44.38 -22.43
C ILE A 239 -20.81 -44.97 -22.88
N ASP A 240 -20.86 -46.01 -23.67
CA ASP A 240 -19.71 -46.60 -24.36
C ASP A 240 -19.76 -46.17 -25.83
N LEU A 241 -18.60 -45.71 -26.37
CA LEU A 241 -18.47 -45.20 -27.74
C LEU A 241 -17.64 -46.14 -28.58
#